data_8b4a8ca4e620d673f36f588854653017
#
_entry.id   8b4a8ca4e620d673f36f588854653017
#
_cell.length_a   1.000
_cell.length_b   1.000
_cell.length_c   1.000
_cell.angle_alpha   90.00
_cell.angle_beta   90.00
_cell.angle_gamma   90.00
#
_symmetry.space_group_name_H-M   'P 1'
#
loop_
_entity.id
_entity.type
_entity.pdbx_description
1 polymer ?
#
loop_
_entity_poly.entity_id
_entity_poly.type
_entity_poly.pdbx_seq_one_letter_code
_entity_poly.pdbx_strand_id
1 'polypeptide(L)'
;DKVFHNAMYDVCWIRAMGFKINGRLYDTMIAASLVNENRYRFDLNSLGWDYVGQGKNETELNNAAKEWGVDPKADMWKLPALYVGNYAERDAELTLALWKVMQKEISSQDLGSIFNLETDLFPCLVDMRFKGVRVDTESAHKLKQQLSKQEKQLLQEVTKETGEECQIWAARSIAKVFDKLKLPYERTEKTQAPSFTKNFLSNH
;
A
#
# COMPACT_ATOMS: atom_id res chain seq x y z
N ASP A 1 9.09 13.95 -23.42
CA ASP A 1 8.27 13.86 -22.21
C ASP A 1 7.57 12.50 -22.13
N LYS A 2 7.32 12.00 -20.94
CA LYS A 2 6.70 10.71 -20.69
C LYS A 2 5.63 10.84 -19.62
N VAL A 3 4.58 10.02 -19.75
CA VAL A 3 3.44 10.01 -18.82
C VAL A 3 3.38 8.65 -18.16
N PHE A 4 3.17 8.66 -16.87
CA PHE A 4 3.03 7.47 -16.03
C PHE A 4 1.81 7.58 -15.14
N HIS A 5 1.45 6.48 -14.52
CA HIS A 5 0.57 6.45 -13.37
C HIS A 5 1.27 5.75 -12.22
N ASN A 6 1.55 6.46 -11.12
CA ASN A 6 2.44 6.03 -10.05
C ASN A 6 3.88 5.84 -10.54
N ALA A 7 4.41 6.86 -11.21
CA ALA A 7 5.72 6.88 -11.86
C ALA A 7 6.87 6.39 -10.97
N MET A 8 6.77 6.55 -9.65
CA MET A 8 7.79 6.11 -8.70
C MET A 8 8.07 4.61 -8.81
N TYR A 9 7.04 3.80 -9.08
CA TYR A 9 7.19 2.37 -9.25
C TYR A 9 7.98 2.05 -10.54
N ASP A 10 7.49 2.52 -11.68
CA ASP A 10 8.06 2.18 -12.98
C ASP A 10 9.46 2.77 -13.19
N VAL A 11 9.64 4.05 -12.83
CA VAL A 11 10.92 4.76 -12.99
C VAL A 11 12.03 4.10 -12.16
N CYS A 12 11.71 3.67 -10.93
CA CYS A 12 12.67 2.96 -10.10
C CYS A 12 13.08 1.61 -10.71
N TRP A 13 12.14 0.85 -11.24
CA TRP A 13 12.46 -0.42 -11.91
C TRP A 13 13.25 -0.23 -13.21
N ILE A 14 12.85 0.71 -14.07
CA ILE A 14 13.57 1.04 -15.31
C ILE A 14 15.02 1.45 -14.97
N ARG A 15 15.21 2.26 -13.94
CA ARG A 15 16.53 2.67 -13.48
C ARG A 15 17.34 1.49 -12.90
N ALA A 16 16.70 0.60 -12.14
CA ALA A 16 17.35 -0.59 -11.58
C ALA A 16 17.83 -1.55 -12.68
N MET A 17 17.13 -1.59 -13.82
CA MET A 17 17.56 -2.33 -15.03
C MET A 17 18.67 -1.63 -15.82
N GLY A 18 19.18 -0.48 -15.37
CA GLY A 18 20.27 0.26 -16.01
C GLY A 18 19.83 1.22 -17.13
N PHE A 19 18.53 1.40 -17.34
CA PHE A 19 18.05 2.34 -18.36
C PHE A 19 17.97 3.77 -17.83
N LYS A 20 18.29 4.72 -18.70
CA LYS A 20 18.08 6.15 -18.45
C LYS A 20 16.77 6.61 -19.06
N ILE A 21 15.98 7.35 -18.31
CA ILE A 21 14.78 7.99 -18.79
C ILE A 21 15.08 9.46 -19.01
N ASN A 22 15.02 9.91 -20.26
CA ASN A 22 15.25 11.30 -20.61
C ASN A 22 13.92 12.04 -20.81
N GLY A 23 13.91 13.33 -20.57
CA GLY A 23 12.74 14.20 -20.68
C GLY A 23 11.96 14.33 -19.38
N ARG A 24 10.91 15.11 -19.43
CA ARG A 24 10.04 15.39 -18.28
C ARG A 24 9.14 14.20 -18.00
N LEU A 25 8.93 13.89 -16.73
CA LEU A 25 8.14 12.75 -16.27
C LEU A 25 6.87 13.28 -15.61
N TYR A 26 5.74 13.05 -16.25
CA TYR A 26 4.43 13.41 -15.72
C TYR A 26 3.78 12.21 -15.06
N ASP A 27 3.17 12.42 -13.90
CA ASP A 27 2.45 11.39 -13.16
C ASP A 27 0.98 11.75 -13.01
N THR A 28 0.10 10.95 -13.59
CA THR A 28 -1.35 11.17 -13.51
C THR A 28 -1.90 10.97 -12.10
N MET A 29 -1.22 10.23 -11.22
CA MET A 29 -1.60 10.09 -9.83
C MET A 29 -1.33 11.38 -9.04
N ILE A 30 -0.17 12.02 -9.28
CA ILE A 30 0.14 13.34 -8.72
C ILE A 30 -0.86 14.38 -9.26
N ALA A 31 -1.08 14.41 -10.58
CA ALA A 31 -2.05 15.29 -11.18
C ALA A 31 -3.45 15.16 -10.54
N ALA A 32 -3.95 13.94 -10.40
CA ALA A 32 -5.25 13.68 -9.82
C ALA A 32 -5.34 14.08 -8.33
N SER A 33 -4.26 13.93 -7.57
CA SER A 33 -4.23 14.34 -6.16
C SER A 33 -4.28 15.86 -5.99
N LEU A 34 -3.72 16.62 -6.92
CA LEU A 34 -3.81 18.08 -6.93
C LEU A 34 -5.19 18.57 -7.39
N VAL A 35 -5.78 17.88 -8.36
CA VAL A 35 -7.12 18.24 -8.89
C VAL A 35 -8.22 17.98 -7.86
N ASN A 36 -8.10 16.92 -7.05
CA ASN A 36 -9.05 16.62 -5.99
C ASN A 36 -8.38 15.81 -4.86
N GLU A 37 -7.90 16.50 -3.84
CA GLU A 37 -7.24 15.94 -2.66
C GLU A 37 -8.18 15.13 -1.74
N ASN A 38 -9.49 15.34 -1.86
CA ASN A 38 -10.46 14.67 -0.99
C ASN A 38 -10.84 13.25 -1.43
N ARG A 39 -10.19 12.74 -2.47
CA ARG A 39 -10.44 11.38 -2.94
C ARG A 39 -9.79 10.34 -2.03
N TYR A 40 -10.49 9.21 -1.84
CA TYR A 40 -9.94 8.06 -1.13
C TYR A 40 -9.05 7.16 -2.00
N ARG A 41 -9.23 7.22 -3.32
CA ARG A 41 -8.56 6.32 -4.27
C ARG A 41 -7.98 7.10 -5.43
N PHE A 42 -6.72 6.85 -5.69
CA PHE A 42 -5.95 7.40 -6.80
C PHE A 42 -5.40 6.31 -7.73
N ASP A 43 -5.89 5.07 -7.62
CA ASP A 43 -5.52 3.99 -8.53
C ASP A 43 -6.06 4.24 -9.95
N LEU A 44 -5.35 3.73 -10.95
CA LEU A 44 -5.65 3.96 -12.35
C LEU A 44 -7.06 3.52 -12.74
N ASN A 45 -7.56 2.42 -12.15
CA ASN A 45 -8.90 1.93 -12.45
C ASN A 45 -9.99 2.89 -11.97
N SER A 46 -9.88 3.36 -10.72
CA SER A 46 -10.84 4.31 -10.15
C SER A 46 -10.83 5.65 -10.88
N LEU A 47 -9.64 6.19 -11.19
CA LEU A 47 -9.51 7.44 -11.95
C LEU A 47 -9.99 7.28 -13.40
N GLY A 48 -9.71 6.13 -14.01
CA GLY A 48 -10.18 5.83 -15.35
C GLY A 48 -11.70 5.85 -15.47
N TRP A 49 -12.40 5.21 -14.54
CA TRP A 49 -13.87 5.26 -14.51
C TRP A 49 -14.43 6.65 -14.30
N ASP A 50 -13.87 7.40 -13.35
CA ASP A 50 -14.40 8.70 -12.95
C ASP A 50 -14.13 9.80 -13.98
N TYR A 51 -12.97 9.78 -14.63
CA TYR A 51 -12.55 10.87 -15.54
C TYR A 51 -12.58 10.51 -17.03
N VAL A 52 -12.49 9.22 -17.38
CA VAL A 52 -12.42 8.74 -18.77
C VAL A 52 -13.66 7.91 -19.15
N GLY A 53 -14.42 7.43 -18.16
CA GLY A 53 -15.56 6.52 -18.37
C GLY A 53 -15.14 5.10 -18.74
N GLN A 54 -13.89 4.73 -18.49
CA GLN A 54 -13.33 3.42 -18.81
C GLN A 54 -12.37 2.98 -17.71
N GLY A 55 -12.33 1.68 -17.43
CA GLY A 55 -11.42 1.09 -16.44
C GLY A 55 -10.38 0.16 -17.09
N LYS A 56 -9.61 -0.47 -16.22
CA LYS A 56 -8.72 -1.56 -16.59
C LYS A 56 -9.51 -2.77 -17.12
N ASN A 57 -8.90 -3.52 -18.01
CA ASN A 57 -9.41 -4.82 -18.40
C ASN A 57 -8.47 -5.91 -17.86
N GLU A 58 -8.82 -6.50 -16.74
CA GLU A 58 -8.05 -7.56 -16.09
C GLU A 58 -8.65 -8.95 -16.35
N THR A 59 -9.67 -9.08 -17.20
CA THR A 59 -10.44 -10.33 -17.37
C THR A 59 -9.55 -11.45 -17.92
N GLU A 60 -8.81 -11.18 -19.00
CA GLU A 60 -7.92 -12.19 -19.62
C GLU A 60 -6.78 -12.60 -18.69
N LEU A 61 -6.18 -11.62 -18.00
CA LEU A 61 -5.13 -11.85 -17.01
C LEU A 61 -5.62 -12.74 -15.86
N ASN A 62 -6.80 -12.42 -15.30
CA ASN A 62 -7.38 -13.19 -14.20
C ASN A 62 -7.78 -14.61 -14.62
N ASN A 63 -8.30 -14.77 -15.83
CA ASN A 63 -8.63 -16.08 -16.37
C ASN A 63 -7.38 -16.95 -16.58
N ALA A 64 -6.34 -16.38 -17.19
CA ALA A 64 -5.06 -17.05 -17.35
C ALA A 64 -4.43 -17.42 -16.01
N ALA A 65 -4.42 -16.50 -15.03
CA ALA A 65 -3.90 -16.77 -13.69
C ALA A 65 -4.63 -17.93 -12.99
N LYS A 66 -5.94 -17.98 -13.14
CA LYS A 66 -6.77 -19.07 -12.61
C LYS A 66 -6.44 -20.40 -13.29
N GLU A 67 -6.31 -20.44 -14.61
CA GLU A 67 -5.97 -21.62 -15.38
C GLU A 67 -4.58 -22.15 -15.00
N TRP A 68 -3.63 -21.27 -14.78
CA TRP A 68 -2.25 -21.61 -14.42
C TRP A 68 -2.06 -21.83 -12.91
N GLY A 69 -3.08 -21.61 -12.09
CA GLY A 69 -3.03 -21.81 -10.64
C GLY A 69 -2.08 -20.84 -9.92
N VAL A 70 -1.97 -19.60 -10.42
CA VAL A 70 -1.07 -18.58 -9.89
C VAL A 70 -1.82 -17.31 -9.46
N ASP A 71 -1.21 -16.51 -8.60
CA ASP A 71 -1.78 -15.21 -8.23
C ASP A 71 -1.57 -14.20 -9.37
N PRO A 72 -2.63 -13.52 -9.86
CA PRO A 72 -2.53 -12.61 -11.00
C PRO A 72 -1.65 -11.37 -10.75
N LYS A 73 -1.38 -11.01 -9.49
CA LYS A 73 -0.54 -9.86 -9.13
C LYS A 73 0.85 -10.27 -8.68
N ALA A 74 0.94 -11.21 -7.73
CA ALA A 74 2.21 -11.66 -7.17
C ALA A 74 3.02 -12.51 -8.17
N ASP A 75 2.34 -13.29 -8.99
CA ASP A 75 2.93 -14.28 -9.90
C ASP A 75 2.76 -13.95 -11.40
N MET A 76 2.37 -12.72 -11.73
CA MET A 76 2.16 -12.26 -13.11
C MET A 76 3.34 -12.60 -14.04
N TRP A 77 4.55 -12.55 -13.52
CA TRP A 77 5.78 -12.86 -14.25
C TRP A 77 5.88 -14.33 -14.72
N LYS A 78 5.06 -15.24 -14.17
CA LYS A 78 4.97 -16.65 -14.58
C LYS A 78 4.05 -16.87 -15.78
N LEU A 79 3.21 -15.87 -16.07
CA LEU A 79 2.23 -15.98 -17.15
C LEU A 79 2.86 -15.68 -18.52
N PRO A 80 2.37 -16.31 -19.60
CA PRO A 80 2.80 -15.98 -20.96
C PRO A 80 2.56 -14.50 -21.28
N ALA A 81 3.51 -13.91 -22.02
CA ALA A 81 3.48 -12.50 -22.40
C ALA A 81 2.19 -12.08 -23.13
N LEU A 82 1.53 -13.00 -23.83
CA LEU A 82 0.26 -12.74 -24.51
C LEU A 82 -0.82 -12.20 -23.58
N TYR A 83 -0.96 -12.78 -22.39
CA TYR A 83 -1.99 -12.36 -21.43
C TYR A 83 -1.59 -11.11 -20.66
N VAL A 84 -0.30 -10.94 -20.39
CA VAL A 84 0.25 -9.78 -19.68
C VAL A 84 0.33 -8.57 -20.61
N GLY A 85 0.61 -8.79 -21.91
CA GLY A 85 0.76 -7.73 -22.91
C GLY A 85 -0.51 -6.91 -23.06
N ASN A 86 -1.65 -7.54 -23.30
CA ASN A 86 -2.94 -6.86 -23.45
C ASN A 86 -3.30 -6.01 -22.21
N TYR A 87 -3.01 -6.54 -21.02
CA TYR A 87 -3.20 -5.80 -19.77
C TYR A 87 -2.28 -4.57 -19.71
N ALA A 88 -1.00 -4.71 -20.03
CA ALA A 88 -0.03 -3.62 -19.97
C ALA A 88 -0.30 -2.53 -21.02
N GLU A 89 -0.68 -2.93 -22.24
CA GLU A 89 -1.10 -1.98 -23.29
C GLU A 89 -2.32 -1.18 -22.85
N ARG A 90 -3.32 -1.84 -22.28
CA ARG A 90 -4.52 -1.17 -21.77
C ARG A 90 -4.23 -0.18 -20.64
N ASP A 91 -3.32 -0.52 -19.74
CA ASP A 91 -2.89 0.39 -18.67
C ASP A 91 -2.19 1.63 -19.25
N ALA A 92 -1.37 1.48 -20.27
CA ALA A 92 -0.69 2.59 -20.94
C ALA A 92 -1.69 3.50 -21.70
N GLU A 93 -2.63 2.91 -22.44
CA GLU A 93 -3.69 3.65 -23.13
C GLU A 93 -4.56 4.46 -22.16
N LEU A 94 -5.00 3.82 -21.07
CA LEU A 94 -5.82 4.46 -20.06
C LEU A 94 -5.07 5.60 -19.36
N THR A 95 -3.78 5.40 -19.06
CA THR A 95 -2.90 6.42 -18.49
C THR A 95 -2.80 7.64 -19.41
N LEU A 96 -2.63 7.44 -20.71
CA LEU A 96 -2.56 8.53 -21.68
C LEU A 96 -3.90 9.23 -21.86
N ALA A 97 -5.00 8.49 -21.85
CA ALA A 97 -6.35 9.06 -21.90
C ALA A 97 -6.63 9.92 -20.66
N LEU A 98 -6.30 9.40 -19.47
CA LEU A 98 -6.43 10.12 -18.20
C LEU A 98 -5.57 11.41 -18.20
N TRP A 99 -4.35 11.34 -18.71
CA TRP A 99 -3.46 12.50 -18.80
C TRP A 99 -4.10 13.66 -19.59
N LYS A 100 -4.75 13.36 -20.71
CA LYS A 100 -5.44 14.38 -21.52
C LYS A 100 -6.56 15.10 -20.74
N VAL A 101 -7.22 14.40 -19.83
CA VAL A 101 -8.23 14.99 -18.94
C VAL A 101 -7.54 15.79 -17.84
N MET A 102 -6.53 15.21 -17.18
CA MET A 102 -5.81 15.89 -16.11
C MET A 102 -5.17 17.21 -16.55
N GLN A 103 -4.64 17.29 -17.77
CA GLN A 103 -4.12 18.55 -18.31
C GLN A 103 -5.19 19.68 -18.36
N LYS A 104 -6.42 19.33 -18.72
CA LYS A 104 -7.53 20.29 -18.76
C LYS A 104 -7.93 20.72 -17.34
N GLU A 105 -8.02 19.76 -16.42
CA GLU A 105 -8.35 20.04 -15.02
C GLU A 105 -7.29 20.91 -14.34
N ILE A 106 -6.00 20.60 -14.52
CA ILE A 106 -4.88 21.41 -14.02
C ILE A 106 -4.98 22.84 -14.54
N SER A 107 -5.27 23.01 -15.84
CA SER A 107 -5.39 24.32 -16.46
C SER A 107 -6.62 25.08 -15.96
N SER A 108 -7.77 24.42 -15.85
CA SER A 108 -9.03 25.04 -15.44
C SER A 108 -9.03 25.51 -13.98
N GLN A 109 -8.25 24.84 -13.14
CA GLN A 109 -8.12 25.13 -11.70
C GLN A 109 -6.87 25.95 -11.35
N ASP A 110 -6.12 26.44 -12.33
CA ASP A 110 -4.85 27.19 -12.16
C ASP A 110 -3.81 26.46 -11.30
N LEU A 111 -3.75 25.13 -11.43
CA LEU A 111 -2.81 24.28 -10.69
C LEU A 111 -1.45 24.09 -11.38
N GLY A 112 -1.20 24.79 -12.48
CA GLY A 112 0.00 24.59 -13.31
C GLY A 112 1.32 24.81 -12.57
N SER A 113 1.38 25.82 -11.69
CA SER A 113 2.60 26.13 -10.92
C SER A 113 2.95 25.02 -9.93
N ILE A 114 1.96 24.55 -9.16
CA ILE A 114 2.17 23.49 -8.17
C ILE A 114 2.43 22.14 -8.85
N PHE A 115 1.74 21.82 -9.94
CA PHE A 115 2.01 20.61 -10.71
C PHE A 115 3.42 20.59 -11.31
N ASN A 116 3.93 21.74 -11.77
CA ASN A 116 5.29 21.87 -12.23
C ASN A 116 6.30 21.65 -11.11
N LEU A 117 6.06 22.21 -9.93
CA LEU A 117 6.90 22.00 -8.75
C LEU A 117 6.99 20.51 -8.39
N GLU A 118 5.87 19.81 -8.30
CA GLU A 118 5.81 18.38 -8.01
C GLU A 118 6.53 17.54 -9.09
N THR A 119 6.34 17.89 -10.35
CA THR A 119 7.02 17.25 -11.48
C THR A 119 8.55 17.43 -11.43
N ASP A 120 9.02 18.61 -11.08
CA ASP A 120 10.45 18.92 -10.98
C ASP A 120 11.08 18.32 -9.70
N LEU A 121 10.32 18.16 -8.63
CA LEU A 121 10.71 17.47 -7.41
C LEU A 121 10.85 15.94 -7.60
N PHE A 122 10.05 15.36 -8.49
CA PHE A 122 9.95 13.91 -8.66
C PHE A 122 11.30 13.20 -8.87
N PRO A 123 12.23 13.66 -9.73
CA PRO A 123 13.54 13.02 -9.89
C PRO A 123 14.36 13.00 -8.59
N CYS A 124 14.25 14.03 -7.76
CA CYS A 124 14.90 14.07 -6.45
C CYS A 124 14.36 12.96 -5.53
N LEU A 125 13.05 12.75 -5.51
CA LEU A 125 12.42 11.69 -4.73
C LEU A 125 12.85 10.29 -5.21
N VAL A 126 13.00 10.11 -6.53
CA VAL A 126 13.57 8.88 -7.10
C VAL A 126 15.00 8.66 -6.61
N ASP A 127 15.84 9.69 -6.63
CA ASP A 127 17.22 9.60 -6.13
C ASP A 127 17.28 9.27 -4.63
N MET A 128 16.43 9.90 -3.83
CA MET A 128 16.30 9.58 -2.40
C MET A 128 15.93 8.12 -2.16
N ARG A 129 14.97 7.60 -2.93
CA ARG A 129 14.55 6.19 -2.85
C ARG A 129 15.68 5.23 -3.23
N PHE A 130 16.44 5.54 -4.28
CA PHE A 130 17.60 4.74 -4.69
C PHE A 130 18.73 4.76 -3.67
N LYS A 131 19.02 5.91 -3.10
CA LYS A 131 20.01 6.05 -2.03
C LYS A 131 19.62 5.27 -0.79
N GLY A 132 18.32 5.23 -0.49
CA GLY A 132 17.76 4.58 0.68
C GLY A 132 18.13 5.28 1.99
N VAL A 133 17.79 4.63 3.09
CA VAL A 133 18.08 5.09 4.44
C VAL A 133 18.97 4.06 5.12
N ARG A 134 20.04 4.52 5.76
CA ARG A 134 20.92 3.64 6.54
C ARG A 134 20.18 3.17 7.79
N VAL A 135 20.09 1.86 7.96
CA VAL A 135 19.51 1.22 9.14
C VAL A 135 20.62 0.51 9.92
N ASP A 136 20.65 0.72 11.23
CA ASP A 136 21.50 -0.06 12.14
C ASP A 136 20.85 -1.43 12.38
N THR A 137 21.21 -2.36 11.52
CA THR A 137 20.65 -3.73 11.55
C THR A 137 21.08 -4.52 12.78
N GLU A 138 22.26 -4.24 13.35
CA GLU A 138 22.72 -4.91 14.57
C GLU A 138 21.90 -4.49 15.78
N SER A 139 21.70 -3.19 15.97
CA SER A 139 20.84 -2.67 17.03
C SER A 139 19.40 -3.13 16.88
N ALA A 140 18.87 -3.16 15.66
CA ALA A 140 17.54 -3.69 15.39
C ALA A 140 17.41 -5.18 15.76
N HIS A 141 18.41 -6.00 15.43
CA HIS A 141 18.44 -7.43 15.82
C HIS A 141 18.53 -7.63 17.33
N LYS A 142 19.40 -6.87 18.02
CA LYS A 142 19.52 -6.92 19.48
C LYS A 142 18.21 -6.55 20.16
N LEU A 143 17.59 -5.45 19.70
CA LEU A 143 16.29 -5.03 20.23
C LEU A 143 15.20 -6.07 19.98
N LYS A 144 15.12 -6.64 18.78
CA LYS A 144 14.20 -7.75 18.48
C LYS A 144 14.34 -8.92 19.42
N GLN A 145 15.59 -9.36 19.67
CA GLN A 145 15.86 -10.48 20.59
C GLN A 145 15.45 -10.13 22.03
N GLN A 146 15.75 -8.92 22.47
CA GLN A 146 15.38 -8.44 23.79
C GLN A 146 13.86 -8.40 23.96
N LEU A 147 13.14 -7.78 23.02
CA LEU A 147 11.68 -7.69 23.06
C LEU A 147 11.02 -9.07 23.00
N SER A 148 11.50 -9.96 22.13
CA SER A 148 10.98 -11.34 22.05
C SER A 148 11.21 -12.14 23.34
N LYS A 149 12.31 -11.89 24.04
CA LYS A 149 12.56 -12.52 25.36
C LYS A 149 11.62 -11.96 26.41
N GLN A 150 11.43 -10.65 26.44
CA GLN A 150 10.49 -9.99 27.37
C GLN A 150 9.05 -10.45 27.12
N GLU A 151 8.60 -10.49 25.87
CA GLU A 151 7.28 -10.99 25.49
C GLU A 151 7.04 -12.42 26.01
N LYS A 152 7.99 -13.32 25.76
CA LYS A 152 7.90 -14.70 26.26
C LYS A 152 7.84 -14.79 27.79
N GLN A 153 8.62 -13.97 28.49
CA GLN A 153 8.59 -13.92 29.95
C GLN A 153 7.25 -13.45 30.47
N LEU A 154 6.73 -12.35 29.94
CA LEU A 154 5.41 -11.81 30.33
C LEU A 154 4.27 -12.81 30.06
N LEU A 155 4.30 -13.50 28.91
CA LEU A 155 3.31 -14.52 28.59
C LEU A 155 3.40 -15.73 29.53
N GLN A 156 4.60 -16.13 29.94
CA GLN A 156 4.79 -17.17 30.95
C GLN A 156 4.27 -16.75 32.32
N GLU A 157 4.46 -15.50 32.72
CA GLU A 157 3.93 -14.95 33.96
C GLU A 157 2.39 -14.97 33.93
N VAL A 158 1.79 -14.48 32.86
CA VAL A 158 0.32 -14.54 32.66
C VAL A 158 -0.19 -15.97 32.76
N THR A 159 0.46 -16.91 32.08
CA THR A 159 0.06 -18.32 32.12
C THR A 159 0.21 -18.92 33.53
N LYS A 160 1.26 -18.56 34.26
CA LYS A 160 1.51 -19.02 35.62
C LYS A 160 0.46 -18.51 36.60
N GLU A 161 0.04 -17.24 36.47
CA GLU A 161 -0.94 -16.62 37.35
C GLU A 161 -2.38 -17.03 37.04
N THR A 162 -2.70 -17.21 35.78
CA THR A 162 -4.09 -17.44 35.36
C THR A 162 -4.40 -18.89 34.98
N GLY A 163 -3.39 -19.70 34.66
CA GLY A 163 -3.54 -21.05 34.10
C GLY A 163 -3.98 -21.07 32.64
N GLU A 164 -4.05 -19.87 31.97
CA GLU A 164 -4.52 -19.73 30.60
C GLU A 164 -3.36 -19.31 29.68
N GLU A 165 -3.22 -19.96 28.54
CA GLU A 165 -2.30 -19.49 27.48
C GLU A 165 -2.88 -18.25 26.79
N CYS A 166 -2.13 -17.17 26.78
CA CYS A 166 -2.56 -15.89 26.19
C CYS A 166 -2.00 -15.72 24.77
N GLN A 167 -2.89 -15.63 23.78
CA GLN A 167 -2.57 -15.19 22.43
C GLN A 167 -2.92 -13.70 22.29
N ILE A 168 -1.93 -12.83 22.40
CA ILE A 168 -2.12 -11.36 22.45
C ILE A 168 -2.78 -10.75 21.22
N TRP A 169 -2.79 -11.45 20.09
CA TRP A 169 -3.45 -11.00 18.85
C TRP A 169 -4.89 -11.51 18.71
N ALA A 170 -5.38 -12.29 19.68
CA ALA A 170 -6.72 -12.85 19.68
C ALA A 170 -7.52 -12.30 20.86
N ALA A 171 -8.43 -11.37 20.60
CA ALA A 171 -9.26 -10.73 21.63
C ALA A 171 -10.00 -11.76 22.53
N ARG A 172 -10.42 -12.89 21.96
CA ARG A 172 -11.05 -13.97 22.76
C ARG A 172 -10.08 -14.65 23.71
N SER A 173 -8.80 -14.73 23.38
CA SER A 173 -7.77 -15.29 24.26
C SER A 173 -7.47 -14.34 25.42
N ILE A 174 -7.35 -13.04 25.12
CA ILE A 174 -7.17 -12.00 26.15
C ILE A 174 -8.38 -11.98 27.11
N ALA A 175 -9.61 -12.09 26.56
CA ALA A 175 -10.83 -12.13 27.38
C ALA A 175 -10.82 -13.27 28.42
N LYS A 176 -10.33 -14.47 28.06
CA LYS A 176 -10.19 -15.57 29.02
C LYS A 176 -9.28 -15.24 30.20
N VAL A 177 -8.16 -14.54 29.93
CA VAL A 177 -7.23 -14.07 30.97
C VAL A 177 -7.94 -13.05 31.89
N PHE A 178 -8.64 -12.08 31.31
CA PHE A 178 -9.39 -11.06 32.06
C PHE A 178 -10.52 -11.70 32.90
N ASP A 179 -11.24 -12.68 32.34
CA ASP A 179 -12.28 -13.43 33.08
C ASP A 179 -11.69 -14.19 34.29
N LYS A 180 -10.52 -14.81 34.14
CA LYS A 180 -9.84 -15.49 35.24
C LYS A 180 -9.39 -14.53 36.35
N LEU A 181 -8.93 -13.37 35.96
CA LEU A 181 -8.53 -12.29 36.88
C LEU A 181 -9.71 -11.48 37.43
N LYS A 182 -10.94 -11.76 36.95
CA LYS A 182 -12.16 -11.01 37.27
C LYS A 182 -12.06 -9.53 36.94
N LEU A 183 -11.33 -9.20 35.87
CA LEU A 183 -11.15 -7.84 35.37
C LEU A 183 -12.25 -7.53 34.33
N PRO A 184 -12.82 -6.31 34.37
CA PRO A 184 -13.80 -5.88 33.37
C PRO A 184 -13.08 -5.59 32.03
N TYR A 185 -13.80 -5.78 30.91
CA TYR A 185 -13.34 -5.37 29.59
C TYR A 185 -14.50 -4.92 28.73
N GLU A 186 -14.18 -4.12 27.71
CA GLU A 186 -15.15 -3.57 26.78
C GLU A 186 -15.62 -4.63 25.76
N ARG A 187 -16.83 -4.41 25.24
CA ARG A 187 -17.40 -5.21 24.16
C ARG A 187 -17.85 -4.32 23.02
N THR A 188 -17.73 -4.83 21.79
CA THR A 188 -18.18 -4.11 20.60
C THR A 188 -19.69 -3.95 20.62
N GLU A 189 -20.21 -2.78 20.24
CA GLU A 189 -21.65 -2.48 20.25
C GLU A 189 -22.48 -3.44 19.37
N LYS A 190 -21.98 -3.74 18.15
CA LYS A 190 -22.74 -4.53 17.18
C LYS A 190 -22.73 -6.04 17.45
N THR A 191 -21.60 -6.59 17.85
CA THR A 191 -21.43 -8.05 17.93
C THR A 191 -21.23 -8.57 19.33
N GLN A 192 -21.13 -7.68 20.33
CA GLN A 192 -20.82 -8.00 21.72
C GLN A 192 -19.52 -8.82 21.91
N ALA A 193 -18.64 -8.79 20.90
CA ALA A 193 -17.34 -9.44 20.97
C ALA A 193 -16.39 -8.68 21.90
N PRO A 194 -15.45 -9.37 22.59
CA PRO A 194 -14.42 -8.70 23.41
C PRO A 194 -13.63 -7.69 22.59
N SER A 195 -13.39 -6.51 23.17
CA SER A 195 -12.69 -5.39 22.54
C SER A 195 -11.56 -4.90 23.44
N PHE A 196 -10.32 -5.05 22.95
CA PHE A 196 -9.12 -4.57 23.67
C PHE A 196 -8.40 -3.55 22.79
N THR A 197 -8.88 -2.31 22.88
CA THR A 197 -8.27 -1.20 22.16
C THR A 197 -6.97 -0.76 22.83
N LYS A 198 -6.09 -0.08 22.08
CA LYS A 198 -4.85 0.50 22.64
C LYS A 198 -5.16 1.41 23.83
N ASN A 199 -6.20 2.23 23.73
CA ASN A 199 -6.59 3.16 24.79
C ASN A 199 -7.06 2.41 26.05
N PHE A 200 -7.87 1.36 25.87
CA PHE A 200 -8.29 0.52 26.98
C PHE A 200 -7.09 -0.10 27.70
N LEU A 201 -6.20 -0.77 26.96
CA LEU A 201 -5.03 -1.46 27.55
C LEU A 201 -3.99 -0.51 28.15
N SER A 202 -3.93 0.75 27.73
CA SER A 202 -3.01 1.74 28.32
C SER A 202 -3.51 2.32 29.64
N ASN A 203 -4.79 2.16 29.96
CA ASN A 203 -5.42 2.69 31.17
C ASN A 203 -5.64 1.61 32.26
N HIS A 204 -5.29 0.37 31.98
CA HIS A 204 -5.37 -0.79 32.87
C HIS A 204 -4.00 -1.40 33.08
#